data_28463d7e7da58802f35b00e672f4c94b
#
_entry.id   28463d7e7da58802f35b00e672f4c94b
#
_cell.length_a   1.000
_cell.length_b   1.000
_cell.length_c   1.000
_cell.angle_alpha   90.00
_cell.angle_beta   90.00
_cell.angle_gamma   90.00
#
_symmetry.space_group_name_H-M   'P 1'
#
loop_
_entity.id
_entity.type
_entity.pdbx_description
1 polymer ?
#
loop_
_entity_poly.entity_id
_entity_poly.type
_entity_poly.pdbx_seq_one_letter_code
_entity_poly.pdbx_strand_id
1 'polypeptide(L)'
;MQEYLKFMAILLAVDSIWLYGNHKEHKLQFESVQKSPLKVDKLAGILFYVIAAIAHFNFVIPYSKTSKEAFKNGALIGFLMYATFDLTNKAVFSDYKWDYAIKDTLWGSFAVGLASYIYYSITY
;
A
#
# COMPACT_ATOMS: atom_id res chain seq x y z
N MET A 1 -8.79 11.07 -14.97
CA MET A 1 -9.53 9.85 -14.62
C MET A 1 -8.82 8.58 -15.10
N GLN A 2 -8.50 8.49 -16.39
CA GLN A 2 -7.80 7.31 -16.94
C GLN A 2 -6.43 7.07 -16.27
N GLU A 3 -5.68 8.13 -16.00
CA GLU A 3 -4.37 8.00 -15.37
C GLU A 3 -4.48 7.50 -13.93
N TYR A 4 -5.51 7.94 -13.20
CA TYR A 4 -5.79 7.42 -11.85
C TYR A 4 -6.10 5.93 -11.90
N LEU A 5 -6.97 5.50 -12.82
CA LEU A 5 -7.31 4.09 -12.97
C LEU A 5 -6.09 3.25 -13.37
N LYS A 6 -5.24 3.77 -14.23
CA LYS A 6 -4.00 3.13 -14.65
C LYS A 6 -3.08 2.87 -13.47
N PHE A 7 -2.83 3.89 -12.66
CA PHE A 7 -1.99 3.72 -11.47
C PHE A 7 -2.62 2.76 -10.46
N MET A 8 -3.92 2.89 -10.21
CA MET A 8 -4.63 1.99 -9.29
C MET A 8 -4.52 0.53 -9.75
N ALA A 9 -4.65 0.27 -11.04
CA ALA A 9 -4.52 -1.09 -11.59
C ALA A 9 -3.09 -1.62 -11.39
N ILE A 10 -2.08 -0.79 -11.62
CA ILE A 10 -0.68 -1.17 -11.41
C ILE A 10 -0.43 -1.48 -9.93
N LEU A 11 -0.87 -0.61 -9.04
CA LEU A 11 -0.69 -0.81 -7.61
C LEU A 11 -1.42 -2.07 -7.12
N LEU A 12 -2.64 -2.28 -7.58
CA LEU A 12 -3.40 -3.49 -7.24
C LEU A 12 -2.70 -4.76 -7.72
N ALA A 13 -2.14 -4.75 -8.93
CA ALA A 13 -1.40 -5.88 -9.46
C ALA A 13 -0.16 -6.17 -8.62
N VAL A 14 0.61 -5.14 -8.26
CA VAL A 14 1.78 -5.28 -7.38
C VAL A 14 1.37 -5.79 -6.00
N ASP A 15 0.35 -5.18 -5.41
CA ASP A 15 -0.13 -5.50 -4.06
C ASP A 15 -0.73 -6.90 -3.97
N SER A 16 -1.27 -7.41 -5.07
CA SER A 16 -1.82 -8.78 -5.13
C SER A 16 -0.78 -9.84 -4.79
N ILE A 17 0.49 -9.59 -5.07
CA ILE A 17 1.59 -10.50 -4.71
C ILE A 17 1.63 -10.66 -3.19
N TRP A 18 1.53 -9.56 -2.45
CA TRP A 18 1.53 -9.57 -0.99
C TRP A 18 0.23 -10.13 -0.43
N LEU A 19 -0.92 -9.67 -0.95
CA LEU A 19 -2.23 -10.09 -0.46
C LEU A 19 -2.44 -11.60 -0.59
N TYR A 20 -2.06 -12.19 -1.73
CA TYR A 20 -2.21 -13.63 -1.93
C TYR A 20 -1.04 -14.43 -1.38
N GLY A 21 0.19 -13.92 -1.50
CA GLY A 21 1.38 -14.61 -1.01
C GLY A 21 1.43 -14.73 0.51
N ASN A 22 0.81 -13.79 1.23
CA ASN A 22 0.76 -13.78 2.70
C ASN A 22 -0.67 -13.85 3.23
N HIS A 23 -1.57 -14.45 2.46
CA HIS A 23 -2.99 -14.53 2.80
C HIS A 23 -3.25 -15.09 4.20
N LYS A 24 -2.58 -16.18 4.57
CA LYS A 24 -2.75 -16.79 5.89
C LYS A 24 -2.31 -15.86 7.01
N GLU A 25 -1.18 -15.18 6.84
CA GLU A 25 -0.64 -14.28 7.84
C GLU A 25 -1.57 -13.07 8.04
N HIS A 26 -2.08 -12.48 6.95
CA HIS A 26 -3.06 -11.39 7.03
C HIS A 26 -4.32 -11.82 7.77
N LYS A 27 -4.86 -12.97 7.38
CA LYS A 27 -6.08 -13.51 7.99
C LYS A 27 -5.89 -13.73 9.49
N LEU A 28 -4.79 -14.40 9.90
CA LEU A 28 -4.51 -14.65 11.30
C LEU A 28 -4.36 -13.35 12.08
N GLN A 29 -3.64 -12.39 11.55
CA GLN A 29 -3.40 -11.12 12.24
C GLN A 29 -4.71 -10.36 12.48
N PHE A 30 -5.54 -10.20 11.45
CA PHE A 30 -6.77 -9.43 11.60
C PHE A 30 -7.84 -10.18 12.38
N GLU A 31 -7.94 -11.50 12.24
CA GLU A 31 -8.88 -12.29 13.04
C GLU A 31 -8.47 -12.32 14.50
N SER A 32 -7.19 -12.27 14.81
CA SER A 32 -6.73 -12.21 16.21
C SER A 32 -7.10 -10.90 16.89
N VAL A 33 -7.12 -9.80 16.12
CA VAL A 33 -7.50 -8.47 16.61
C VAL A 33 -9.01 -8.34 16.77
N GLN A 34 -9.77 -8.69 15.74
CA GLN A 34 -11.22 -8.48 15.78
C GLN A 34 -12.01 -9.59 16.44
N LYS A 35 -11.38 -10.74 16.73
CA LYS A 35 -12.00 -11.89 17.39
C LYS A 35 -13.21 -12.47 16.63
N SER A 36 -13.20 -12.33 15.30
CA SER A 36 -14.24 -12.82 14.41
C SER A 36 -13.64 -13.08 13.02
N PRO A 37 -14.32 -13.85 12.16
CA PRO A 37 -13.81 -14.15 10.82
C PRO A 37 -13.54 -12.90 9.99
N LEU A 38 -12.45 -12.93 9.22
CA LEU A 38 -12.10 -11.84 8.31
C LEU A 38 -13.18 -11.68 7.25
N LYS A 39 -13.65 -10.43 7.08
CA LYS A 39 -14.64 -10.08 6.08
C LYS A 39 -14.20 -8.77 5.43
N VAL A 40 -13.89 -8.84 4.13
CA VAL A 40 -13.36 -7.69 3.40
C VAL A 40 -14.48 -6.75 2.98
N ASP A 41 -14.33 -5.48 3.32
CA ASP A 41 -15.18 -4.41 2.79
C ASP A 41 -14.56 -3.92 1.48
N LYS A 42 -15.17 -4.29 0.37
CA LYS A 42 -14.65 -3.96 -0.96
C LYS A 42 -14.65 -2.46 -1.24
N LEU A 43 -15.66 -1.74 -0.75
CA LEU A 43 -15.70 -0.28 -0.94
C LEU A 43 -14.53 0.40 -0.23
N ALA A 44 -14.29 0.03 1.01
CA ALA A 44 -13.15 0.57 1.75
C ALA A 44 -11.83 0.25 1.06
N GLY A 45 -11.69 -0.95 0.52
CA GLY A 45 -10.51 -1.34 -0.25
C GLY A 45 -10.31 -0.48 -1.50
N ILE A 46 -11.36 -0.24 -2.27
CA ILE A 46 -11.31 0.61 -3.46
C ILE A 46 -10.91 2.04 -3.07
N LEU A 47 -11.51 2.58 -2.00
CA LEU A 47 -11.19 3.92 -1.53
C LEU A 47 -9.73 4.07 -1.10
N PHE A 48 -9.14 3.01 -0.54
CA PHE A 48 -7.70 2.99 -0.24
C PHE A 48 -6.87 3.23 -1.51
N TYR A 49 -7.18 2.52 -2.60
CA TYR A 49 -6.44 2.69 -3.86
C TYR A 49 -6.68 4.06 -4.49
N VAL A 50 -7.87 4.63 -4.34
CA VAL A 50 -8.14 6.01 -4.78
C VAL A 50 -7.26 6.99 -4.02
N ILE A 51 -7.15 6.85 -2.70
CA ILE A 51 -6.30 7.70 -1.87
C ILE A 51 -4.83 7.55 -2.27
N ALA A 52 -4.39 6.32 -2.52
CA ALA A 52 -3.03 6.06 -2.98
C ALA A 52 -2.75 6.77 -4.32
N ALA A 53 -3.71 6.75 -5.24
CA ALA A 53 -3.59 7.44 -6.52
C ALA A 53 -3.54 8.97 -6.35
N ILE A 54 -4.36 9.52 -5.46
CA ILE A 54 -4.33 10.94 -5.12
C ILE A 54 -2.93 11.32 -4.62
N ALA A 55 -2.37 10.54 -3.71
CA ALA A 55 -1.04 10.79 -3.18
C ALA A 55 0.03 10.69 -4.28
N HIS A 56 -0.07 9.70 -5.16
CA HIS A 56 0.85 9.51 -6.27
C HIS A 56 0.89 10.72 -7.20
N PHE A 57 -0.28 11.20 -7.63
CA PHE A 57 -0.35 12.30 -8.60
C PHE A 57 -0.06 13.67 -8.00
N ASN A 58 -0.17 13.81 -6.68
CA ASN A 58 0.12 15.09 -6.02
C ASN A 58 1.50 15.16 -5.39
N PHE A 59 2.08 14.04 -4.97
CA PHE A 59 3.33 14.04 -4.20
C PHE A 59 4.45 13.19 -4.80
N VAL A 60 4.17 12.40 -5.82
CA VAL A 60 5.20 11.58 -6.48
C VAL A 60 5.50 12.13 -7.87
N ILE A 61 4.51 12.17 -8.74
CA ILE A 61 4.72 12.57 -10.15
C ILE A 61 5.25 13.98 -10.28
N PRO A 62 4.70 15.02 -9.60
CA PRO A 62 5.19 16.39 -9.77
C PRO A 62 6.65 16.58 -9.33
N TYR A 63 7.15 15.70 -8.50
CA TYR A 63 8.51 15.80 -7.92
C TYR A 63 9.48 14.81 -8.52
N SER A 64 9.09 14.07 -9.55
CA SER A 64 9.91 13.03 -10.16
C SER A 64 10.23 13.38 -11.61
N LYS A 65 11.50 13.26 -11.97
CA LYS A 65 12.00 13.50 -13.34
C LYS A 65 12.46 12.20 -14.01
N THR A 66 12.59 11.13 -13.24
CA THR A 66 13.02 9.83 -13.73
C THR A 66 12.22 8.73 -13.04
N SER A 67 12.24 7.53 -13.61
CA SER A 67 11.63 6.35 -13.00
C SER A 67 12.20 6.06 -11.61
N LYS A 68 13.51 6.26 -11.43
CA LYS A 68 14.18 6.07 -10.13
C LYS A 68 13.70 7.05 -9.08
N GLU A 69 13.51 8.32 -9.47
CA GLU A 69 12.96 9.33 -8.57
C GLU A 69 11.51 9.00 -8.23
N ALA A 70 10.73 8.52 -9.20
CA ALA A 70 9.36 8.08 -8.94
C ALA A 70 9.32 6.92 -7.95
N PHE A 71 10.25 5.96 -8.07
CA PHE A 71 10.37 4.89 -7.08
C PHE A 71 10.67 5.45 -5.69
N LYS A 72 11.66 6.30 -5.57
CA LYS A 72 12.07 6.91 -4.30
C LYS A 72 10.92 7.68 -3.64
N ASN A 73 10.26 8.53 -4.40
CA ASN A 73 9.16 9.35 -3.89
C ASN A 73 7.94 8.49 -3.57
N GLY A 74 7.65 7.50 -4.40
CA GLY A 74 6.58 6.53 -4.15
C GLY A 74 6.86 5.69 -2.92
N ALA A 75 8.11 5.24 -2.73
CA ALA A 75 8.50 4.48 -1.55
C ALA A 75 8.34 5.30 -0.27
N LEU A 76 8.65 6.58 -0.31
CA LEU A 76 8.45 7.47 0.84
C LEU A 76 6.95 7.62 1.16
N ILE A 77 6.12 7.86 0.15
CA ILE A 77 4.66 7.95 0.33
C ILE A 77 4.11 6.63 0.88
N GLY A 78 4.51 5.52 0.30
CA GLY A 78 4.09 4.19 0.77
C GLY A 78 4.50 3.94 2.21
N PHE A 79 5.73 4.30 2.57
CA PHE A 79 6.20 4.21 3.96
C PHE A 79 5.31 5.03 4.89
N LEU A 80 5.03 6.28 4.55
CA LEU A 80 4.21 7.15 5.41
C LEU A 80 2.80 6.61 5.57
N MET A 81 2.19 6.12 4.50
CA MET A 81 0.84 5.56 4.54
C MET A 81 0.77 4.29 5.40
N TYR A 82 1.66 3.34 5.12
CA TYR A 82 1.62 2.03 5.77
C TYR A 82 2.15 2.09 7.20
N ALA A 83 3.19 2.88 7.48
CA ALA A 83 3.69 3.06 8.85
C ALA A 83 2.64 3.71 9.73
N THR A 84 1.91 4.70 9.22
CA THR A 84 0.83 5.33 9.96
C THR A 84 -0.25 4.32 10.33
N PHE A 85 -0.68 3.50 9.37
CA PHE A 85 -1.66 2.45 9.60
C PHE A 85 -1.16 1.40 10.60
N ASP A 86 0.02 0.84 10.34
CA ASP A 86 0.55 -0.27 11.14
C ASP A 86 0.90 0.15 12.56
N LEU A 87 1.53 1.32 12.73
CA LEU A 87 1.90 1.81 14.05
C LEU A 87 0.69 2.24 14.87
N THR A 88 -0.30 2.84 14.23
CA THR A 88 -1.55 3.19 14.90
C THR A 88 -2.27 1.94 15.39
N ASN A 89 -2.36 0.91 14.55
CA ASN A 89 -2.95 -0.37 14.94
C ASN A 89 -2.17 -1.02 16.08
N LYS A 90 -0.84 -1.00 16.01
CA LYS A 90 0.00 -1.56 17.08
C LYS A 90 -0.17 -0.77 18.39
N ALA A 91 -0.35 0.53 18.30
CA ALA A 91 -0.51 1.38 19.48
C ALA A 91 -1.81 1.08 20.25
N VAL A 92 -2.89 0.73 19.54
CA VAL A 92 -4.21 0.55 20.15
C VAL A 92 -4.63 -0.91 20.33
N PHE A 93 -4.05 -1.83 19.58
CA PHE A 93 -4.40 -3.25 19.64
C PHE A 93 -3.21 -4.08 20.15
N SER A 94 -3.35 -4.66 21.34
CA SER A 94 -2.29 -5.50 21.92
C SER A 94 -1.99 -6.75 21.08
N ASP A 95 -2.99 -7.29 20.38
CA ASP A 95 -2.83 -8.47 19.54
C ASP A 95 -2.30 -8.17 18.13
N TYR A 96 -2.06 -6.89 17.80
CA TYR A 96 -1.39 -6.51 16.57
C TYR A 96 0.12 -6.68 16.78
N LYS A 97 0.74 -7.54 15.99
CA LYS A 97 2.13 -7.96 16.22
C LYS A 97 3.14 -6.99 15.60
N TRP A 98 4.27 -6.78 16.31
CA TRP A 98 5.36 -5.95 15.81
C TRP A 98 5.93 -6.47 14.50
N ASP A 99 6.16 -7.78 14.38
CA ASP A 99 6.73 -8.35 13.16
C ASP A 99 5.81 -8.14 11.97
N TYR A 100 4.50 -8.27 12.15
CA TYR A 100 3.53 -7.99 11.10
C TYR A 100 3.56 -6.50 10.70
N ALA A 101 3.57 -5.61 11.68
CA ALA A 101 3.61 -4.16 11.44
C ALA A 101 4.85 -3.76 10.62
N ILE A 102 6.00 -4.31 10.97
CA ILE A 102 7.26 -4.01 10.26
C ILE A 102 7.22 -4.56 8.83
N LYS A 103 6.81 -5.80 8.64
CA LYS A 103 6.71 -6.42 7.31
C LYS A 103 5.74 -5.68 6.42
N ASP A 104 4.57 -5.36 6.92
CA ASP A 104 3.52 -4.66 6.15
C ASP A 104 3.97 -3.26 5.75
N THR A 105 4.65 -2.55 6.66
CA THR A 105 5.20 -1.21 6.37
C THR A 105 6.28 -1.28 5.29
N LEU A 106 7.20 -2.24 5.40
CA LEU A 106 8.24 -2.42 4.38
C LEU A 106 7.66 -2.79 3.03
N TRP A 107 6.65 -3.68 3.02
CA TRP A 107 5.96 -4.02 1.79
C TRP A 107 5.28 -2.81 1.17
N GLY A 108 4.53 -2.04 1.96
CA GLY A 108 3.80 -0.87 1.47
C GLY A 108 4.71 0.18 0.86
N SER A 109 5.87 0.41 1.48
CA SER A 109 6.89 1.29 0.94
C SER A 109 7.37 0.80 -0.42
N PHE A 110 7.74 -0.48 -0.51
CA PHE A 110 8.20 -1.09 -1.76
C PHE A 110 7.10 -1.10 -2.82
N ALA A 111 5.88 -1.48 -2.45
CA ALA A 111 4.77 -1.62 -3.39
C ALA A 111 4.42 -0.29 -4.07
N VAL A 112 4.28 0.78 -3.29
CA VAL A 112 3.97 2.10 -3.85
C VAL A 112 5.17 2.63 -4.66
N GLY A 113 6.38 2.37 -4.19
CA GLY A 113 7.59 2.71 -4.94
C GLY A 113 7.66 1.99 -6.28
N LEU A 114 7.44 0.68 -6.29
CA LEU A 114 7.47 -0.11 -7.52
C LEU A 114 6.34 0.28 -8.47
N ALA A 115 5.12 0.47 -7.96
CA ALA A 115 4.00 0.91 -8.78
C ALA A 115 4.28 2.28 -9.42
N SER A 116 4.88 3.20 -8.66
CA SER A 116 5.27 4.52 -9.17
C SER A 116 6.37 4.41 -10.22
N TYR A 117 7.33 3.53 -10.02
CA TYR A 117 8.38 3.27 -11.00
C TYR A 117 7.79 2.73 -12.31
N ILE A 118 6.92 1.73 -12.22
CA ILE A 118 6.29 1.12 -13.39
C ILE A 118 5.43 2.17 -14.11
N TYR A 119 4.58 2.89 -13.38
CA TYR A 119 3.73 3.91 -13.95
C TYR A 119 4.56 4.94 -14.72
N TYR A 120 5.61 5.45 -14.10
CA TYR A 120 6.48 6.45 -14.73
C TYR A 120 7.14 5.90 -15.99
N SER A 121 7.66 4.69 -15.92
CA SER A 121 8.39 4.06 -17.03
C SER A 121 7.52 3.82 -18.27
N ILE A 122 6.24 3.48 -18.08
CA ILE A 122 5.35 3.21 -19.21
C ILE A 122 4.57 4.47 -19.66
N THR A 123 4.67 5.57 -18.94
CA THR A 123 3.94 6.80 -19.24
C THR A 123 4.84 7.89 -19.83
N TYR A 124 6.10 7.95 -19.38
CA TYR A 124 7.05 9.01 -19.78
C TYR A 124 8.34 8.52 -20.43
#